data_b2e5e3231cbe21de4d8829db5d9b4d31
#
_entry.id   b2e5e3231cbe21de4d8829db5d9b4d31
#
_cell.length_a   1.000
_cell.length_b   1.000
_cell.length_c   1.000
_cell.angle_alpha   90.00
_cell.angle_beta   90.00
_cell.angle_gamma   90.00
#
_symmetry.space_group_name_H-M   'P 1'
#
loop_
_entity.id
_entity.type
_entity.pdbx_description
1 polymer ?
#
loop_
_entity_poly.entity_id
_entity_poly.type
_entity_poly.pdbx_seq_one_letter_code
_entity_poly.pdbx_strand_id
1 'polypeptide(L)'
;TVFELRKARARAHVLEGLTVALANIDEMIELIKTSANPQEARERMLAKTWEPGLVGALLGAAGAEASKPEDLAPGVGLSNGFYQLSEVQASQILEMRLHRLTGLEQEKLTDEYKQLLEVIQGLIRILENPDVLLQVIRDELINIREEYGDARRTEIRHSEEDLDILDLIAPEDVVVTLSHAGYAKRQPVSAYRAQRRGVRG
;
A
#
# COMPACT_ATOMS: atom_id res chain seq x y z
N THR A 1 -4.62 2.07 2.88
CA THR A 1 -5.91 2.43 2.25
C THR A 1 -5.74 3.51 1.18
N VAL A 2 -5.17 4.71 1.47
CA VAL A 2 -4.95 5.77 0.44
C VAL A 2 -4.03 5.29 -0.68
N PHE A 3 -2.92 4.65 -0.35
CA PHE A 3 -2.00 4.06 -1.33
C PHE A 3 -2.70 3.01 -2.21
N GLU A 4 -3.50 2.14 -1.62
CA GLU A 4 -4.26 1.12 -2.33
C GLU A 4 -5.30 1.75 -3.27
N LEU A 5 -5.99 2.80 -2.83
CA LEU A 5 -6.93 3.55 -3.66
C LEU A 5 -6.24 4.16 -4.89
N ARG A 6 -5.09 4.79 -4.72
CA ARG A 6 -4.30 5.34 -5.84
C ARG A 6 -3.87 4.26 -6.82
N LYS A 7 -3.38 3.12 -6.31
CA LYS A 7 -2.98 1.97 -7.12
C LYS A 7 -4.18 1.37 -7.88
N ALA A 8 -5.32 1.21 -7.21
CA ALA A 8 -6.55 0.71 -7.81
C ALA A 8 -7.08 1.66 -8.90
N ARG A 9 -7.11 2.97 -8.64
CA ARG A 9 -7.49 3.99 -9.63
C ARG A 9 -6.57 3.99 -10.84
N ALA A 10 -5.26 3.94 -10.64
CA ALA A 10 -4.30 3.90 -11.76
C ALA A 10 -4.52 2.65 -12.63
N ARG A 11 -4.76 1.48 -12.03
CA ARG A 11 -5.06 0.24 -12.76
C ARG A 11 -6.42 0.30 -13.45
N ALA A 12 -7.46 0.78 -12.77
CA ALA A 12 -8.80 0.93 -13.34
C ALA A 12 -8.78 1.88 -14.54
N HIS A 13 -8.06 2.99 -14.47
CA HIS A 13 -7.90 3.93 -15.55
C HIS A 13 -7.30 3.29 -16.82
N VAL A 14 -6.29 2.42 -16.67
CA VAL A 14 -5.72 1.68 -17.80
C VAL A 14 -6.74 0.71 -18.38
N LEU A 15 -7.43 -0.07 -17.55
CA LEU A 15 -8.45 -1.04 -18.01
C LEU A 15 -9.63 -0.35 -18.70
N GLU A 16 -10.03 0.81 -18.19
CA GLU A 16 -11.05 1.66 -18.79
C GLU A 16 -10.70 2.05 -20.22
N GLY A 17 -9.48 2.58 -20.45
CA GLY A 17 -8.98 2.90 -21.78
C GLY A 17 -8.90 1.68 -22.72
N LEU A 18 -8.47 0.52 -22.21
CA LEU A 18 -8.44 -0.73 -22.99
C LEU A 18 -9.86 -1.20 -23.37
N THR A 19 -10.83 -1.08 -22.46
CA THR A 19 -12.23 -1.44 -22.73
C THR A 19 -12.86 -0.51 -23.76
N VAL A 20 -12.57 0.80 -23.70
CA VAL A 20 -13.00 1.76 -24.71
C VAL A 20 -12.37 1.43 -26.08
N ALA A 21 -11.07 1.08 -26.11
CA ALA A 21 -10.39 0.70 -27.33
C ALA A 21 -11.01 -0.57 -27.97
N LEU A 22 -11.39 -1.56 -27.15
CA LEU A 22 -12.03 -2.78 -27.61
C LEU A 22 -13.46 -2.52 -28.15
N ALA A 23 -14.20 -1.57 -27.56
CA ALA A 23 -15.51 -1.15 -28.08
C ALA A 23 -15.40 -0.45 -29.44
N ASN A 24 -14.25 0.18 -29.74
CA ASN A 24 -13.98 0.90 -30.98
C ASN A 24 -12.88 0.24 -31.82
N ILE A 25 -12.75 -1.10 -31.75
CA ILE A 25 -11.55 -1.81 -32.23
C ILE A 25 -11.27 -1.61 -33.72
N ASP A 26 -12.28 -1.65 -34.57
CA ASP A 26 -12.11 -1.52 -36.02
C ASP A 26 -11.55 -0.15 -36.38
N GLU A 27 -12.10 0.90 -35.81
CA GLU A 27 -11.66 2.27 -36.01
C GLU A 27 -10.26 2.52 -35.43
N MET A 28 -9.98 1.92 -34.27
CA MET A 28 -8.66 1.99 -33.64
C MET A 28 -7.58 1.33 -34.48
N ILE A 29 -7.84 0.15 -35.04
CA ILE A 29 -6.94 -0.56 -35.94
C ILE A 29 -6.71 0.25 -37.23
N GLU A 30 -7.74 0.83 -37.80
CA GLU A 30 -7.61 1.64 -39.01
C GLU A 30 -6.78 2.89 -38.76
N LEU A 31 -6.99 3.58 -37.63
CA LEU A 31 -6.19 4.72 -37.20
C LEU A 31 -4.70 4.34 -37.09
N ILE A 32 -4.41 3.23 -36.40
CA ILE A 32 -3.02 2.75 -36.22
C ILE A 32 -2.37 2.42 -37.61
N LYS A 33 -3.08 1.70 -38.48
CA LYS A 33 -2.56 1.30 -39.81
C LYS A 33 -2.29 2.50 -40.73
N THR A 34 -3.07 3.57 -40.60
CA THR A 34 -2.93 4.78 -41.44
C THR A 34 -1.98 5.81 -40.84
N SER A 35 -1.43 5.59 -39.66
CA SER A 35 -0.41 6.44 -39.07
C SER A 35 0.98 6.04 -39.50
N ALA A 36 1.85 7.03 -39.72
CA ALA A 36 3.21 6.79 -40.22
C ALA A 36 4.16 6.22 -39.15
N ASN A 37 3.86 6.50 -37.88
CA ASN A 37 4.66 6.04 -36.74
C ASN A 37 3.81 5.96 -35.47
N PRO A 38 4.29 5.28 -34.41
CA PRO A 38 3.54 5.16 -33.14
C PRO A 38 3.23 6.48 -32.45
N GLN A 39 4.09 7.49 -32.63
CA GLN A 39 3.87 8.81 -32.06
C GLN A 39 2.66 9.51 -32.69
N GLU A 40 2.56 9.48 -34.01
CA GLU A 40 1.42 10.03 -34.74
C GLU A 40 0.13 9.27 -34.38
N ALA A 41 0.20 7.95 -34.27
CA ALA A 41 -0.95 7.16 -33.84
C ALA A 41 -1.47 7.60 -32.46
N ARG A 42 -0.55 7.83 -31.49
CA ARG A 42 -0.88 8.33 -30.16
C ARG A 42 -1.53 9.70 -30.22
N GLU A 43 -0.95 10.64 -30.94
CA GLU A 43 -1.49 12.00 -31.07
C GLU A 43 -2.90 12.00 -31.68
N ARG A 44 -3.13 11.16 -32.71
CA ARG A 44 -4.45 11.01 -33.33
C ARG A 44 -5.46 10.36 -32.39
N MET A 45 -5.05 9.39 -31.55
CA MET A 45 -5.91 8.78 -30.54
C MET A 45 -6.33 9.79 -29.48
N LEU A 46 -5.41 10.67 -29.05
CA LEU A 46 -5.66 11.73 -28.06
C LEU A 46 -6.50 12.87 -28.62
N ALA A 47 -6.38 13.18 -29.89
CA ALA A 47 -7.14 14.24 -30.54
C ALA A 47 -8.61 13.88 -30.80
N LYS A 48 -8.94 12.59 -30.75
CA LYS A 48 -10.27 12.05 -31.06
C LYS A 48 -11.05 11.69 -29.80
N THR A 49 -12.36 11.87 -29.86
CA THR A 49 -13.31 11.38 -28.86
C THR A 49 -13.86 10.02 -29.28
N TRP A 50 -14.04 9.10 -28.34
CA TRP A 50 -14.40 7.71 -28.56
C TRP A 50 -15.77 7.40 -27.95
N GLU A 51 -16.44 6.42 -28.52
CA GLU A 51 -17.66 5.90 -27.89
C GLU A 51 -17.30 5.15 -26.60
N PRO A 52 -17.92 5.46 -25.46
CA PRO A 52 -17.56 4.85 -24.19
C PRO A 52 -17.92 3.36 -24.10
N GLY A 53 -18.84 2.87 -24.94
CA GLY A 53 -19.30 1.50 -24.89
C GLY A 53 -19.80 1.09 -23.50
N LEU A 54 -19.38 -0.08 -23.04
CA LEU A 54 -19.72 -0.62 -21.71
C LEU A 54 -19.20 0.25 -20.54
N VAL A 55 -18.10 0.96 -20.75
CA VAL A 55 -17.50 1.84 -19.72
C VAL A 55 -18.46 2.94 -19.29
N GLY A 56 -19.23 3.49 -20.23
CA GLY A 56 -20.21 4.52 -19.91
C GLY A 56 -21.28 4.05 -18.93
N ALA A 57 -21.77 2.82 -19.08
CA ALA A 57 -22.76 2.22 -18.16
C ALA A 57 -22.14 1.91 -16.79
N LEU A 58 -20.92 1.38 -16.75
CA LEU A 58 -20.23 1.03 -15.50
C LEU A 58 -19.84 2.27 -14.68
N LEU A 59 -19.33 3.32 -15.33
CA LEU A 59 -19.06 4.59 -14.68
C LEU A 59 -20.31 5.32 -14.24
N GLY A 60 -21.42 5.21 -14.99
CA GLY A 60 -22.72 5.71 -14.58
C GLY A 60 -23.21 5.11 -13.26
N ALA A 61 -22.96 3.82 -13.05
CA ALA A 61 -23.32 3.10 -11.82
C ALA A 61 -22.34 3.34 -10.66
N ALA A 62 -21.03 3.45 -10.94
CA ALA A 62 -19.98 3.59 -9.92
C ALA A 62 -19.67 5.06 -9.54
N GLY A 63 -20.13 6.01 -10.36
CA GLY A 63 -19.74 7.43 -10.32
C GLY A 63 -18.60 7.72 -11.30
N ALA A 64 -18.79 8.73 -12.16
CA ALA A 64 -17.86 9.06 -13.24
C ALA A 64 -16.42 9.41 -12.77
N GLU A 65 -16.27 9.80 -11.51
CA GLU A 65 -14.99 10.16 -10.89
C GLU A 65 -14.33 8.99 -10.10
N ALA A 66 -15.02 7.84 -9.98
CA ALA A 66 -14.56 6.75 -9.11
C ALA A 66 -13.20 6.18 -9.53
N SER A 67 -13.00 5.95 -10.83
CA SER A 67 -11.77 5.40 -11.42
C SER A 67 -10.73 6.46 -11.79
N LYS A 68 -11.03 7.74 -11.61
CA LYS A 68 -10.18 8.84 -12.06
C LYS A 68 -8.97 9.02 -11.14
N PRO A 69 -7.72 8.93 -11.64
CA PRO A 69 -6.53 9.32 -10.89
C PRO A 69 -6.56 10.81 -10.52
N GLU A 70 -5.95 11.16 -9.39
CA GLU A 70 -5.93 12.54 -8.87
C GLU A 70 -5.16 13.52 -9.80
N ASP A 71 -4.16 12.99 -10.53
CA ASP A 71 -3.25 13.78 -11.38
C ASP A 71 -3.70 13.82 -12.86
N LEU A 72 -4.95 13.43 -13.16
CA LEU A 72 -5.42 13.38 -14.53
C LEU A 72 -5.70 14.78 -15.09
N ALA A 73 -5.26 15.02 -16.32
CA ALA A 73 -5.50 16.29 -17.00
C ALA A 73 -7.01 16.58 -17.16
N PRO A 74 -7.44 17.85 -17.08
CA PRO A 74 -8.83 18.21 -17.29
C PRO A 74 -9.30 17.83 -18.70
N GLY A 75 -10.53 17.30 -18.80
CA GLY A 75 -11.13 16.87 -20.06
C GLY A 75 -10.86 15.43 -20.47
N VAL A 76 -9.99 14.69 -19.76
CA VAL A 76 -9.75 13.25 -19.98
C VAL A 76 -10.80 12.42 -19.25
N GLY A 77 -11.20 11.30 -19.85
CA GLY A 77 -12.21 10.40 -19.33
C GLY A 77 -13.59 10.62 -19.95
N LEU A 78 -14.63 10.17 -19.28
CA LEU A 78 -16.02 10.27 -19.75
C LEU A 78 -16.54 11.71 -19.59
N SER A 79 -16.93 12.36 -20.69
CA SER A 79 -17.52 13.68 -20.71
C SER A 79 -18.56 13.80 -21.83
N ASN A 80 -19.74 14.32 -21.50
CA ASN A 80 -20.82 14.53 -22.46
C ASN A 80 -21.21 13.34 -23.34
N GLY A 81 -21.08 12.12 -22.80
CA GLY A 81 -21.39 10.88 -23.53
C GLY A 81 -20.28 10.38 -24.45
N PHE A 82 -19.13 11.01 -24.47
CA PHE A 82 -17.94 10.59 -25.19
C PHE A 82 -16.77 10.38 -24.23
N TYR A 83 -15.79 9.59 -24.66
CA TYR A 83 -14.62 9.28 -23.88
C TYR A 83 -13.36 9.89 -24.51
N GLN A 84 -12.58 10.61 -23.70
CA GLN A 84 -11.30 11.16 -24.11
C GLN A 84 -10.16 10.33 -23.47
N LEU A 85 -9.30 9.74 -24.29
CA LEU A 85 -8.16 8.95 -23.81
C LEU A 85 -7.06 9.82 -23.19
N SER A 86 -6.36 9.26 -22.19
CA SER A 86 -5.13 9.83 -21.64
C SER A 86 -3.89 9.30 -22.41
N GLU A 87 -2.75 9.97 -22.23
CA GLU A 87 -1.46 9.52 -22.79
C GLU A 87 -1.08 8.12 -22.30
N VAL A 88 -1.33 7.83 -21.02
CA VAL A 88 -1.08 6.51 -20.43
C VAL A 88 -1.93 5.45 -21.10
N GLN A 89 -3.22 5.72 -21.29
CA GLN A 89 -4.14 4.79 -21.97
C GLN A 89 -3.75 4.58 -23.42
N ALA A 90 -3.46 5.65 -24.16
CA ALA A 90 -3.03 5.54 -25.56
C ALA A 90 -1.75 4.72 -25.73
N SER A 91 -0.78 4.89 -24.82
CA SER A 91 0.44 4.08 -24.80
C SER A 91 0.15 2.60 -24.55
N GLN A 92 -0.69 2.29 -23.58
CA GLN A 92 -1.09 0.91 -23.23
C GLN A 92 -1.89 0.24 -24.35
N ILE A 93 -2.69 1.00 -25.10
CA ILE A 93 -3.41 0.51 -26.28
C ILE A 93 -2.41 0.12 -27.38
N LEU A 94 -1.41 0.95 -27.65
CA LEU A 94 -0.37 0.66 -28.67
C LEU A 94 0.52 -0.53 -28.29
N GLU A 95 0.73 -0.79 -26.99
CA GLU A 95 1.48 -1.94 -26.48
C GLU A 95 0.63 -3.21 -26.36
N MET A 96 -0.66 -3.13 -26.62
CA MET A 96 -1.58 -4.26 -26.49
C MET A 96 -1.28 -5.37 -27.51
N ARG A 97 -1.12 -6.58 -27.00
CA ARG A 97 -0.86 -7.76 -27.84
C ARG A 97 -2.14 -8.24 -28.53
N LEU A 98 -2.02 -8.68 -29.79
CA LEU A 98 -3.16 -9.12 -30.61
C LEU A 98 -4.03 -10.22 -29.97
N HIS A 99 -3.44 -11.12 -29.16
CA HIS A 99 -4.22 -12.17 -28.51
C HIS A 99 -5.25 -11.62 -27.49
N ARG A 100 -5.06 -10.40 -26.98
CA ARG A 100 -6.04 -9.76 -26.08
C ARG A 100 -7.32 -9.29 -26.79
N LEU A 101 -7.32 -9.35 -28.12
CA LEU A 101 -8.51 -9.03 -28.91
C LEU A 101 -9.51 -10.18 -29.00
N THR A 102 -9.19 -11.36 -28.46
CA THR A 102 -10.12 -12.49 -28.40
C THR A 102 -11.26 -12.22 -27.43
N GLY A 103 -12.46 -12.70 -27.74
CA GLY A 103 -13.65 -12.48 -26.90
C GLY A 103 -13.47 -12.87 -25.44
N LEU A 104 -12.78 -14.01 -25.18
CA LEU A 104 -12.49 -14.49 -23.83
C LEU A 104 -11.60 -13.52 -23.01
N GLU A 105 -10.61 -12.91 -23.66
CA GLU A 105 -9.74 -11.93 -23.01
C GLU A 105 -10.45 -10.58 -22.81
N GLN A 106 -11.36 -10.20 -23.70
CA GLN A 106 -12.22 -9.02 -23.53
C GLN A 106 -13.15 -9.17 -22.30
N GLU A 107 -13.75 -10.36 -22.13
CA GLU A 107 -14.56 -10.65 -20.95
C GLU A 107 -13.75 -10.55 -19.66
N LYS A 108 -12.54 -11.13 -19.63
CA LYS A 108 -11.63 -11.02 -18.46
C LYS A 108 -11.27 -9.59 -18.12
N LEU A 109 -10.95 -8.75 -19.12
CA LEU A 109 -10.64 -7.34 -18.90
C LEU A 109 -11.83 -6.58 -18.32
N THR A 110 -13.02 -6.86 -18.83
CA THR A 110 -14.27 -6.26 -18.34
C THR A 110 -14.58 -6.68 -16.90
N ASP A 111 -14.38 -7.94 -16.58
CA ASP A 111 -14.62 -8.46 -15.23
C ASP A 111 -13.55 -7.95 -14.23
N GLU A 112 -12.29 -7.88 -14.63
CA GLU A 112 -11.23 -7.23 -13.82
C GLU A 112 -11.59 -5.77 -13.54
N TYR A 113 -12.07 -5.05 -14.54
CA TYR A 113 -12.47 -3.65 -14.38
C TYR A 113 -13.66 -3.50 -13.41
N LYS A 114 -14.70 -4.33 -13.51
CA LYS A 114 -15.83 -4.34 -12.58
C LYS A 114 -15.39 -4.59 -11.14
N GLN A 115 -14.58 -5.64 -10.93
CA GLN A 115 -14.04 -5.97 -9.60
C GLN A 115 -13.23 -4.80 -9.00
N LEU A 116 -12.44 -4.13 -9.85
CA LEU A 116 -11.67 -2.98 -9.40
C LEU A 116 -12.55 -1.80 -9.00
N LEU A 117 -13.64 -1.55 -9.71
CA LEU A 117 -14.61 -0.51 -9.33
C LEU A 117 -15.25 -0.80 -7.98
N GLU A 118 -15.59 -2.05 -7.68
CA GLU A 118 -16.12 -2.46 -6.36
C GLU A 118 -15.07 -2.22 -5.25
N VAL A 119 -13.81 -2.58 -5.50
CA VAL A 119 -12.71 -2.33 -4.57
C VAL A 119 -12.53 -0.82 -4.32
N ILE A 120 -12.54 -0.01 -5.38
CA ILE A 120 -12.42 1.45 -5.28
C ILE A 120 -13.56 2.04 -4.45
N GLN A 121 -14.81 1.63 -4.70
CA GLN A 121 -15.96 2.08 -3.91
C GLN A 121 -15.84 1.69 -2.43
N GLY A 122 -15.37 0.47 -2.14
CA GLY A 122 -15.07 0.02 -0.78
C GLY A 122 -14.02 0.88 -0.08
N LEU A 123 -12.92 1.19 -0.78
CA LEU A 123 -11.84 2.03 -0.27
C LEU A 123 -12.28 3.49 -0.05
N ILE A 124 -13.08 4.06 -0.96
CA ILE A 124 -13.67 5.39 -0.81
C ILE A 124 -14.57 5.43 0.43
N ARG A 125 -15.45 4.43 0.61
CA ARG A 125 -16.33 4.34 1.77
C ARG A 125 -15.56 4.30 3.09
N ILE A 126 -14.41 3.60 3.14
CA ILE A 126 -13.55 3.57 4.34
C ILE A 126 -12.96 4.95 4.62
N LEU A 127 -12.56 5.70 3.58
CA LEU A 127 -11.93 7.00 3.73
C LEU A 127 -12.93 8.13 4.07
N GLU A 128 -14.16 8.02 3.57
CA GLU A 128 -15.23 9.01 3.80
C GLU A 128 -15.95 8.81 5.13
N ASN A 129 -15.90 7.60 5.71
CA ASN A 129 -16.62 7.28 6.95
C ASN A 129 -15.66 6.87 8.07
N PRO A 130 -15.46 7.75 9.08
CA PRO A 130 -14.59 7.45 10.21
C PRO A 130 -14.96 6.20 11.01
N ASP A 131 -16.26 5.87 11.12
CA ASP A 131 -16.71 4.70 11.85
C ASP A 131 -16.32 3.40 11.12
N VAL A 132 -16.42 3.40 9.79
CA VAL A 132 -15.98 2.27 8.96
C VAL A 132 -14.46 2.11 9.06
N LEU A 133 -13.70 3.20 9.04
CA LEU A 133 -12.24 3.18 9.22
C LEU A 133 -11.85 2.57 10.58
N LEU A 134 -12.51 2.99 11.66
CA LEU A 134 -12.28 2.44 13.00
C LEU A 134 -12.64 0.95 13.07
N GLN A 135 -13.70 0.52 12.37
CA GLN A 135 -14.04 -0.89 12.32
C GLN A 135 -12.96 -1.72 11.60
N VAL A 136 -12.44 -1.24 10.48
CA VAL A 136 -11.33 -1.90 9.76
C VAL A 136 -10.09 -2.04 10.66
N ILE A 137 -9.71 -0.97 11.37
CA ILE A 137 -8.58 -1.00 12.31
C ILE A 137 -8.82 -2.02 13.42
N ARG A 138 -10.04 -2.08 13.96
CA ARG A 138 -10.42 -3.05 15.00
C ARG A 138 -10.27 -4.49 14.49
N ASP A 139 -10.78 -4.76 13.28
CA ASP A 139 -10.75 -6.10 12.70
C ASP A 139 -9.32 -6.55 12.39
N GLU A 140 -8.47 -5.66 11.88
CA GLU A 140 -7.04 -5.93 11.67
C GLU A 140 -6.32 -6.24 12.98
N LEU A 141 -6.59 -5.49 14.06
CA LEU A 141 -6.01 -5.74 15.39
C LEU A 141 -6.50 -7.06 15.99
N ILE A 142 -7.77 -7.42 15.78
CA ILE A 142 -8.32 -8.71 16.22
C ILE A 142 -7.61 -9.85 15.49
N ASN A 143 -7.46 -9.75 14.17
CA ASN A 143 -6.75 -10.75 13.37
C ASN A 143 -5.29 -10.93 13.82
N ILE A 144 -4.58 -9.83 14.06
CA ILE A 144 -3.21 -9.87 14.59
C ILE A 144 -3.17 -10.56 15.97
N ARG A 145 -4.14 -10.23 16.84
CA ARG A 145 -4.23 -10.87 18.16
C ARG A 145 -4.51 -12.37 18.06
N GLU A 146 -5.35 -12.80 17.13
CA GLU A 146 -5.69 -14.21 16.95
C GLU A 146 -4.53 -15.01 16.35
N GLU A 147 -3.77 -14.41 15.44
CA GLU A 147 -2.64 -15.05 14.76
C GLU A 147 -1.35 -15.06 15.62
N TYR A 148 -1.07 -13.97 16.34
CA TYR A 148 0.20 -13.77 17.06
C TYR A 148 0.05 -13.61 18.57
N GLY A 149 -1.19 -13.66 19.11
CA GLY A 149 -1.43 -13.47 20.54
C GLY A 149 -0.91 -14.64 21.34
N ASP A 150 0.00 -14.39 22.27
CA ASP A 150 0.47 -15.33 23.27
C ASP A 150 0.07 -14.91 24.68
N ALA A 151 0.18 -15.84 25.62
CA ALA A 151 -0.08 -15.56 27.03
C ALA A 151 0.97 -14.60 27.57
N ARG A 152 0.52 -13.65 28.42
CA ARG A 152 1.43 -12.74 29.11
C ARG A 152 2.47 -13.52 29.92
N ARG A 153 3.75 -13.26 29.71
CA ARG A 153 4.87 -13.94 30.41
C ARG A 153 5.17 -13.35 31.78
N THR A 154 4.74 -12.09 32.02
CA THR A 154 4.95 -11.39 33.28
C THR A 154 3.69 -11.35 34.09
N GLU A 155 3.79 -11.56 35.42
CA GLU A 155 2.70 -11.43 36.35
C GLU A 155 2.43 -9.95 36.67
N ILE A 156 1.15 -9.54 36.68
CA ILE A 156 0.77 -8.21 37.18
C ILE A 156 0.52 -8.37 38.70
N ARG A 157 1.38 -7.78 39.50
CA ARG A 157 1.21 -7.68 40.94
C ARG A 157 0.70 -6.31 41.29
N HIS A 158 -0.37 -6.26 42.06
CA HIS A 158 -0.80 -5.04 42.73
C HIS A 158 0.08 -4.88 43.97
N SER A 159 1.26 -4.33 43.82
CA SER A 159 2.13 -3.95 44.94
C SER A 159 1.97 -2.46 45.15
N GLU A 160 1.65 -2.08 46.36
CA GLU A 160 1.64 -0.68 46.86
C GLU A 160 3.03 -0.26 47.38
N GLU A 161 3.99 -1.18 47.38
CA GLU A 161 5.36 -0.89 47.85
C GLU A 161 6.11 -0.16 46.74
N ASP A 162 6.52 1.06 47.01
CA ASP A 162 7.47 1.80 46.15
C ASP A 162 8.78 0.99 46.04
N LEU A 163 9.18 0.65 44.83
CA LEU A 163 10.48 0.02 44.57
C LEU A 163 11.58 1.01 44.96
N ASP A 164 12.26 0.72 46.10
CA ASP A 164 13.46 1.46 46.47
C ASP A 164 14.61 1.09 45.51
N ILE A 165 15.48 2.05 45.26
CA ILE A 165 16.70 1.84 44.47
C ILE A 165 17.53 0.68 45.05
N LEU A 166 17.44 0.44 46.37
CA LEU A 166 18.11 -0.67 47.05
C LEU A 166 17.60 -2.04 46.63
N ASP A 167 16.32 -2.18 46.24
CA ASP A 167 15.71 -3.43 45.79
C ASP A 167 16.18 -3.85 44.38
N LEU A 168 16.75 -2.91 43.61
CA LEU A 168 17.30 -3.13 42.30
C LEU A 168 18.75 -3.59 42.32
N ILE A 169 19.40 -3.54 43.48
CA ILE A 169 20.82 -3.93 43.67
C ILE A 169 20.88 -5.44 43.89
N ALA A 170 21.37 -6.18 42.92
CA ALA A 170 21.60 -7.60 43.08
C ALA A 170 22.64 -7.84 44.21
N PRO A 171 22.37 -8.77 45.15
CA PRO A 171 23.34 -9.13 46.17
C PRO A 171 24.62 -9.73 45.51
N GLU A 172 25.76 -9.12 45.77
CA GLU A 172 27.06 -9.60 45.27
C GLU A 172 28.12 -9.58 46.39
N ASP A 173 29.03 -10.56 46.32
CA ASP A 173 30.15 -10.60 47.23
C ASP A 173 31.17 -9.52 46.88
N VAL A 174 31.50 -8.70 47.85
CA VAL A 174 32.42 -7.58 47.66
C VAL A 174 33.57 -7.60 48.66
N VAL A 175 34.73 -7.10 48.25
CA VAL A 175 35.85 -6.82 49.12
C VAL A 175 35.81 -5.36 49.49
N VAL A 176 35.79 -5.09 50.79
CA VAL A 176 35.87 -3.74 51.32
C VAL A 176 37.31 -3.53 51.83
N THR A 177 37.98 -2.53 51.32
CA THR A 177 39.33 -2.11 51.80
C THR A 177 39.26 -0.77 52.49
N LEU A 178 39.91 -0.67 53.65
CA LEU A 178 40.01 0.56 54.46
C LEU A 178 41.50 1.01 54.47
N SER A 179 41.71 2.25 54.13
CA SER A 179 43.08 2.83 54.22
C SER A 179 43.32 3.47 55.59
N HIS A 180 44.58 3.63 56.01
CA HIS A 180 44.93 4.34 57.24
C HIS A 180 44.46 5.80 57.26
N ALA A 181 44.20 6.40 56.09
CA ALA A 181 43.67 7.75 55.95
C ALA A 181 42.12 7.81 56.08
N GLY A 182 41.47 6.68 56.40
CA GLY A 182 40.03 6.61 56.62
C GLY A 182 39.16 6.46 55.33
N TYR A 183 39.77 6.20 54.19
CA TYR A 183 38.99 5.96 52.96
C TYR A 183 38.57 4.49 52.85
N ALA A 184 37.29 4.28 52.58
CA ALA A 184 36.71 2.96 52.29
C ALA A 184 36.50 2.80 50.78
N LYS A 185 36.89 1.66 50.23
CA LYS A 185 36.67 1.30 48.82
C LYS A 185 36.01 -0.08 48.77
N ARG A 186 34.96 -0.19 48.01
CA ARG A 186 34.23 -1.43 47.72
C ARG A 186 34.54 -1.89 46.29
N GLN A 187 34.85 -3.15 46.08
CA GLN A 187 35.05 -3.76 44.78
C GLN A 187 34.46 -5.18 44.74
N PRO A 188 33.76 -5.58 43.65
CA PRO A 188 33.31 -6.96 43.47
C PRO A 188 34.47 -7.95 43.51
N VAL A 189 34.24 -9.14 44.06
CA VAL A 189 35.29 -10.20 44.10
C VAL A 189 35.76 -10.55 42.71
N SER A 190 34.87 -10.47 41.70
CA SER A 190 35.20 -10.71 40.30
C SER A 190 36.21 -9.75 39.69
N ALA A 191 36.43 -8.56 40.30
CA ALA A 191 37.44 -7.60 39.86
C ALA A 191 38.88 -8.02 40.26
N TYR A 192 39.02 -8.99 41.18
CA TYR A 192 40.31 -9.50 41.60
C TYR A 192 40.75 -10.68 40.73
N ARG A 193 41.86 -10.55 40.02
CA ARG A 193 42.48 -11.65 39.28
C ARG A 193 43.45 -12.41 40.16
N ALA A 194 43.49 -13.72 40.09
CA ALA A 194 44.48 -14.54 40.75
C ALA A 194 45.92 -14.16 40.25
N GLN A 195 46.74 -13.66 41.16
CA GLN A 195 48.15 -13.40 40.85
C GLN A 195 48.98 -14.69 41.00
N ARG A 196 49.72 -15.05 39.97
CA ARG A 196 50.69 -16.15 40.05
C ARG A 196 52.01 -15.62 40.58
N ARG A 197 52.75 -16.45 41.38
CA ARG A 197 54.09 -16.14 41.84
C ARG A 197 55.01 -15.81 40.65
N GLY A 198 55.64 -14.61 40.67
CA GLY A 198 56.64 -14.22 39.67
C GLY A 198 56.30 -13.04 38.77
N VAL A 199 55.08 -12.44 38.89
CA VAL A 199 54.80 -11.19 38.20
C VAL A 199 55.24 -10.03 39.11
N ARG A 200 56.36 -9.38 38.75
CA ARG A 200 56.75 -8.08 39.31
C ARG A 200 55.74 -7.05 38.82
N GLY A 201 55.12 -6.33 39.76
CA GLY A 201 54.20 -5.23 39.46
C GLY A 201 54.90 -4.05 38.80
#